data_7fb41988b726ee3f1ed0e8cd0c43f412
#
_entry.id   7fb41988b726ee3f1ed0e8cd0c43f412
#
_cell.length_a   1.000
_cell.length_b   1.000
_cell.length_c   1.000
_cell.angle_alpha   90.00
_cell.angle_beta   90.00
_cell.angle_gamma   90.00
#
_symmetry.space_group_name_H-M   'P 1'
#
loop_
_entity.id
_entity.type
_entity.pdbx_description
1 polymer ?
#
loop_
_entity_poly.entity_id
_entity_poly.type
_entity_poly.pdbx_seq_one_letter_code
_entity_poly.pdbx_strand_id
1 'polypeptide(L)'
;ADVGWITGHSYVVYGPLANGGITVMFESIPIHPDPGRYWRLVDDLGIASFYTAPTALRAIAKAGDEWVTRHSRASLRVLGSVGEPINPEIWQWYHDVVGGGRCAVVDTWWQTETGGHMITPLPGATPTKPGSATLPFFGVKPVLVDANGRELVGNGVSGNLCIAGSWPGQARTIWGDHQ
;
A
#
# COMPACT_ATOMS: atom_id res chain seq x y z
N ALA A 1 6.64 0.07 -6.25
CA ALA A 1 7.45 -0.49 -5.15
C ALA A 1 8.78 -1.01 -5.70
N ASP A 2 9.82 -0.99 -4.89
CA ASP A 2 11.14 -1.50 -5.24
C ASP A 2 11.12 -3.04 -5.22
N VAL A 3 11.63 -3.68 -6.29
CA VAL A 3 11.71 -5.13 -6.40
C VAL A 3 12.78 -5.76 -5.47
N GLY A 4 13.65 -4.95 -4.90
CA GLY A 4 14.60 -5.37 -3.85
C GLY A 4 13.98 -5.61 -2.48
N TRP A 5 12.71 -5.20 -2.28
CA TRP A 5 11.94 -5.37 -1.06
C TRP A 5 10.81 -6.37 -1.23
N ILE A 6 10.37 -6.98 -0.13
CA ILE A 6 9.29 -7.98 -0.17
C ILE A 6 8.03 -7.49 -0.86
N THR A 7 7.69 -6.22 -0.75
CA THR A 7 6.54 -5.63 -1.48
C THR A 7 6.70 -5.76 -2.98
N GLY A 8 7.90 -5.51 -3.50
CA GLY A 8 8.21 -5.72 -4.92
C GLY A 8 8.07 -7.19 -5.32
N HIS A 9 8.56 -8.11 -4.50
CA HIS A 9 8.42 -9.54 -4.76
C HIS A 9 6.95 -9.96 -4.80
N SER A 10 6.19 -9.67 -3.74
CA SER A 10 4.82 -10.17 -3.59
C SER A 10 3.81 -9.43 -4.46
N TYR A 11 3.90 -8.10 -4.54
CA TYR A 11 2.84 -7.25 -5.11
C TYR A 11 3.20 -6.57 -6.43
N VAL A 12 4.46 -6.68 -6.88
CA VAL A 12 4.86 -6.24 -8.22
C VAL A 12 5.17 -7.43 -9.12
N VAL A 13 5.87 -8.45 -8.62
CA VAL A 13 6.26 -9.60 -9.45
C VAL A 13 5.28 -10.77 -9.30
N TYR A 14 5.29 -11.44 -8.16
CA TYR A 14 4.61 -12.73 -8.03
C TYR A 14 3.09 -12.63 -8.02
N GLY A 15 2.52 -11.74 -7.22
CA GLY A 15 1.07 -11.61 -7.09
C GLY A 15 0.37 -11.26 -8.41
N PRO A 16 0.75 -10.18 -9.10
CA PRO A 16 0.16 -9.84 -10.39
C PRO A 16 0.31 -10.93 -11.43
N LEU A 17 1.51 -11.50 -11.59
CA LEU A 17 1.77 -12.53 -12.60
C LEU A 17 1.03 -13.84 -12.30
N ALA A 18 0.97 -14.26 -11.03
CA ALA A 18 0.21 -15.45 -10.63
C ALA A 18 -1.30 -15.33 -10.90
N ASN A 19 -1.81 -14.10 -10.95
CA ASN A 19 -3.21 -13.79 -11.27
C ASN A 19 -3.42 -13.46 -12.76
N GLY A 20 -2.43 -13.68 -13.62
CA GLY A 20 -2.53 -13.37 -15.05
C GLY A 20 -2.54 -11.88 -15.37
N GLY A 21 -2.13 -11.04 -14.41
CA GLY A 21 -2.04 -9.61 -14.59
C GLY A 21 -0.77 -9.18 -15.32
N ILE A 22 -0.79 -7.94 -15.82
CA ILE A 22 0.38 -7.28 -16.39
C ILE A 22 1.02 -6.41 -15.32
N THR A 23 2.33 -6.51 -15.15
CA THR A 23 3.09 -5.67 -14.25
C THR A 23 4.16 -4.87 -15.01
N VAL A 24 4.44 -3.67 -14.52
CA VAL A 24 5.46 -2.79 -15.10
C VAL A 24 6.64 -2.69 -14.15
N MET A 25 7.81 -3.01 -14.65
CA MET A 25 9.09 -2.82 -13.97
C MET A 25 9.97 -1.90 -14.79
N PHE A 26 10.64 -0.95 -14.15
CA PHE A 26 11.52 -0.02 -14.82
C PHE A 26 12.60 0.50 -13.86
N GLU A 27 13.72 0.92 -14.40
CA GLU A 27 14.81 1.51 -13.62
C GLU A 27 14.54 3.00 -13.40
N SER A 28 14.34 3.39 -12.16
CA SER A 28 14.20 4.80 -11.78
C SER A 28 14.13 4.96 -10.26
N ILE A 29 14.28 6.20 -9.83
CA ILE A 29 13.88 6.71 -8.52
C ILE A 29 12.75 7.72 -8.71
N PRO A 30 11.98 8.09 -7.64
CA PRO A 30 10.76 8.89 -7.75
C PRO A 30 10.90 10.22 -8.51
N ILE A 31 12.08 10.83 -8.46
CA ILE A 31 12.34 12.18 -9.02
C ILE A 31 13.36 12.18 -10.17
N HIS A 32 13.72 11.03 -10.74
CA HIS A 32 14.68 10.94 -11.84
C HIS A 32 14.02 10.39 -13.12
N PRO A 33 14.29 10.98 -14.30
CA PRO A 33 15.05 12.21 -14.58
C PRO A 33 14.33 13.49 -14.15
N ASP A 34 13.05 13.40 -13.88
CA ASP A 34 12.19 14.46 -13.36
C ASP A 34 11.01 13.87 -12.55
N PRO A 35 10.34 14.65 -11.69
CA PRO A 35 9.22 14.18 -10.85
C PRO A 35 7.97 13.72 -11.62
N GLY A 36 7.89 14.01 -12.92
CA GLY A 36 6.81 13.58 -13.81
C GLY A 36 6.97 12.15 -14.36
N ARG A 37 8.10 11.49 -14.09
CA ARG A 37 8.43 10.19 -14.67
C ARG A 37 7.35 9.13 -14.48
N TYR A 38 6.82 8.99 -13.28
CA TYR A 38 5.80 7.99 -12.97
C TYR A 38 4.51 8.24 -13.75
N TRP A 39 4.12 9.50 -13.86
CA TRP A 39 2.86 9.88 -14.50
C TRP A 39 2.93 9.75 -16.01
N ARG A 40 4.09 10.00 -16.59
CA ARG A 40 4.36 9.71 -18.00
C ARG A 40 4.23 8.23 -18.29
N LEU A 41 4.82 7.35 -17.46
CA LEU A 41 4.67 5.90 -17.60
C LEU A 41 3.21 5.44 -17.41
N VAL A 42 2.48 6.07 -16.50
CA VAL A 42 1.04 5.80 -16.31
C VAL A 42 0.27 6.07 -17.59
N ASP A 43 0.51 7.20 -18.23
CA ASP A 43 -0.17 7.58 -19.47
C ASP A 43 0.26 6.70 -20.65
N ASP A 44 1.56 6.52 -20.85
CA ASP A 44 2.13 5.77 -21.97
C ASP A 44 1.73 4.31 -21.98
N LEU A 45 1.61 3.70 -20.80
CA LEU A 45 1.34 2.27 -20.63
C LEU A 45 -0.09 1.95 -20.15
N GLY A 46 -0.91 2.96 -19.91
CA GLY A 46 -2.30 2.77 -19.45
C GLY A 46 -2.38 2.11 -18.08
N ILE A 47 -1.49 2.46 -17.14
CA ILE A 47 -1.40 1.82 -15.82
C ILE A 47 -2.66 2.11 -15.00
N ALA A 48 -3.30 1.04 -14.51
CA ALA A 48 -4.54 1.14 -13.72
C ALA A 48 -4.30 1.19 -12.20
N SER A 49 -3.20 0.62 -11.72
CA SER A 49 -2.87 0.56 -10.29
C SER A 49 -1.46 1.06 -10.04
N PHE A 50 -1.32 1.98 -9.09
CA PHE A 50 -0.04 2.54 -8.69
C PHE A 50 0.19 2.30 -7.20
N TYR A 51 1.27 1.59 -6.84
CA TYR A 51 1.56 1.15 -5.48
C TYR A 51 2.96 1.58 -5.06
N THR A 52 3.05 2.43 -4.03
CA THR A 52 4.31 3.05 -3.63
C THR A 52 4.35 3.37 -2.14
N ALA A 53 5.49 3.88 -1.66
CA ALA A 53 5.67 4.28 -0.27
C ALA A 53 5.37 5.78 -0.05
N PRO A 54 4.88 6.16 1.13
CA PRO A 54 4.67 7.56 1.50
C PRO A 54 5.90 8.45 1.35
N THR A 55 7.10 7.93 1.59
CA THR A 55 8.35 8.67 1.35
C THR A 55 8.50 9.09 -0.12
N ALA A 56 8.17 8.23 -1.08
CA ALA A 56 8.18 8.59 -2.50
C ALA A 56 7.12 9.65 -2.82
N LEU A 57 5.92 9.50 -2.24
CA LEU A 57 4.84 10.49 -2.42
C LEU A 57 5.22 11.87 -1.89
N ARG A 58 5.83 11.93 -0.68
CA ARG A 58 6.33 13.19 -0.11
C ARG A 58 7.38 13.85 -1.00
N ALA A 59 8.28 13.08 -1.58
CA ALA A 59 9.31 13.61 -2.48
C ALA A 59 8.70 14.23 -3.74
N ILE A 60 7.69 13.58 -4.33
CA ILE A 60 6.99 14.09 -5.52
C ILE A 60 6.13 15.30 -5.17
N ALA A 61 5.35 15.25 -4.09
CA ALA A 61 4.53 16.38 -3.63
C ALA A 61 5.37 17.63 -3.37
N LYS A 62 6.55 17.46 -2.76
CA LYS A 62 7.49 18.56 -2.54
C LYS A 62 8.02 19.20 -3.82
N ALA A 63 8.05 18.45 -4.92
CA ALA A 63 8.53 18.95 -6.21
C ALA A 63 7.50 19.86 -6.91
N GLY A 64 6.23 19.80 -6.53
CA GLY A 64 5.12 20.62 -7.05
C GLY A 64 4.08 19.80 -7.80
N ASP A 65 2.83 20.23 -7.67
CA ASP A 65 1.67 19.54 -8.26
C ASP A 65 1.66 19.55 -9.78
N GLU A 66 2.31 20.52 -10.40
CA GLU A 66 2.42 20.63 -11.86
C GLU A 66 3.09 19.41 -12.49
N TRP A 67 3.99 18.74 -11.77
CA TRP A 67 4.63 17.51 -12.23
C TRP A 67 3.64 16.36 -12.36
N VAL A 68 2.57 16.39 -11.61
CA VAL A 68 1.48 15.42 -11.63
C VAL A 68 0.39 15.85 -12.62
N THR A 69 -0.11 17.09 -12.46
CA THR A 69 -1.32 17.57 -13.13
C THR A 69 -1.18 17.77 -14.62
N ARG A 70 0.03 17.98 -15.14
CA ARG A 70 0.31 18.03 -16.58
C ARG A 70 0.13 16.68 -17.31
N HIS A 71 -0.05 15.59 -16.57
CA HIS A 71 -0.32 14.26 -17.09
C HIS A 71 -1.79 13.90 -16.91
N SER A 72 -2.33 13.10 -17.83
CA SER A 72 -3.74 12.71 -17.81
C SER A 72 -4.08 11.77 -16.64
N ARG A 73 -3.28 10.73 -16.44
CA ARG A 73 -3.50 9.66 -15.46
C ARG A 73 -4.91 9.05 -15.51
N ALA A 74 -5.59 9.17 -16.65
CA ALA A 74 -6.98 8.74 -16.82
C ALA A 74 -7.16 7.23 -16.61
N SER A 75 -6.13 6.44 -16.84
CA SER A 75 -6.13 4.99 -16.64
C SER A 75 -6.10 4.57 -15.17
N LEU A 76 -5.60 5.44 -14.25
CA LEU A 76 -5.52 5.10 -12.83
C LEU A 76 -6.90 4.89 -12.22
N ARG A 77 -7.02 3.82 -11.44
CA ARG A 77 -8.23 3.44 -10.67
C ARG A 77 -7.92 3.24 -9.19
N VAL A 78 -6.75 2.70 -8.88
CA VAL A 78 -6.35 2.36 -7.50
C VAL A 78 -4.98 2.95 -7.22
N LEU A 79 -4.87 3.60 -6.07
CA LEU A 79 -3.66 4.20 -5.52
C LEU A 79 -3.32 3.48 -4.22
N GLY A 80 -2.22 2.75 -4.18
CA GLY A 80 -1.81 2.00 -2.99
C GLY A 80 -0.66 2.67 -2.25
N SER A 81 -0.68 2.54 -0.93
CA SER A 81 0.37 3.00 -0.01
C SER A 81 0.87 1.86 0.86
N VAL A 82 2.18 1.78 1.09
CA VAL A 82 2.82 0.67 1.79
C VAL A 82 4.16 1.05 2.41
N GLY A 83 4.55 0.30 3.44
CA GLY A 83 5.90 0.27 4.00
C GLY A 83 6.10 1.19 5.20
N GLU A 84 5.31 2.22 5.34
CA GLU A 84 5.28 3.14 6.49
C GLU A 84 3.89 3.77 6.62
N PRO A 85 3.52 4.29 7.80
CA PRO A 85 2.28 5.04 7.93
C PRO A 85 2.26 6.26 7.01
N ILE A 86 1.15 6.45 6.30
CA ILE A 86 0.92 7.65 5.51
C ILE A 86 0.23 8.69 6.36
N ASN A 87 0.80 9.90 6.44
CA ASN A 87 0.14 10.99 7.16
C ASN A 87 -1.10 11.50 6.39
N PRO A 88 -2.13 12.03 7.09
CA PRO A 88 -3.38 12.44 6.48
C PRO A 88 -3.24 13.43 5.33
N GLU A 89 -2.31 14.38 5.42
CA GLU A 89 -2.08 15.39 4.39
C GLU A 89 -1.57 14.79 3.09
N ILE A 90 -0.62 13.86 3.14
CA ILE A 90 -0.11 13.16 1.96
C ILE A 90 -1.14 12.17 1.41
N TRP A 91 -1.93 11.54 2.28
CA TRP A 91 -3.05 10.72 1.85
C TRP A 91 -4.06 11.55 1.04
N GLN A 92 -4.44 12.74 1.55
CA GLN A 92 -5.36 13.65 0.89
C GLN A 92 -4.79 14.16 -0.44
N TRP A 93 -3.54 14.58 -0.45
CA TRP A 93 -2.84 14.97 -1.68
C TRP A 93 -2.82 13.83 -2.71
N TYR A 94 -2.56 12.61 -2.25
CA TYR A 94 -2.54 11.43 -3.12
C TYR A 94 -3.90 11.16 -3.74
N HIS A 95 -4.96 11.28 -2.95
CA HIS A 95 -6.33 11.15 -3.43
C HIS A 95 -6.71 12.27 -4.41
N ASP A 96 -6.50 13.54 -4.03
CA ASP A 96 -7.01 14.69 -4.76
C ASP A 96 -6.16 15.04 -5.98
N VAL A 97 -4.84 15.10 -5.83
CA VAL A 97 -3.94 15.54 -6.89
C VAL A 97 -3.58 14.37 -7.81
N VAL A 98 -3.10 13.26 -7.27
CA VAL A 98 -2.70 12.10 -8.08
C VAL A 98 -3.93 11.37 -8.63
N GLY A 99 -4.88 11.08 -7.78
CA GLY A 99 -6.11 10.37 -8.11
C GLY A 99 -7.18 11.22 -8.78
N GLY A 100 -7.04 12.55 -8.75
CA GLY A 100 -8.06 13.47 -9.26
C GLY A 100 -9.41 13.33 -8.55
N GLY A 101 -9.42 12.96 -7.27
CA GLY A 101 -10.62 12.72 -6.46
C GLY A 101 -11.45 11.48 -6.84
N ARG A 102 -11.01 10.68 -7.83
CA ARG A 102 -11.77 9.55 -8.38
C ARG A 102 -11.18 8.18 -8.06
N CYS A 103 -9.89 8.12 -7.75
CA CYS A 103 -9.21 6.86 -7.47
C CYS A 103 -9.36 6.47 -6.01
N ALA A 104 -9.61 5.19 -5.75
CA ALA A 104 -9.58 4.66 -4.40
C ALA A 104 -8.14 4.67 -3.86
N VAL A 105 -7.95 5.20 -2.65
CA VAL A 105 -6.67 5.10 -1.93
C VAL A 105 -6.72 3.89 -1.01
N VAL A 106 -5.81 2.96 -1.22
CA VAL A 106 -5.68 1.70 -0.49
C VAL A 106 -4.40 1.76 0.34
N ASP A 107 -4.54 2.20 1.59
CA ASP A 107 -3.45 2.17 2.55
C ASP A 107 -3.35 0.76 3.12
N THR A 108 -2.17 0.14 3.04
CA THR A 108 -1.99 -1.26 3.40
C THR A 108 -1.03 -1.40 4.58
N TRP A 109 -1.47 -2.11 5.61
CA TRP A 109 -0.58 -2.51 6.68
C TRP A 109 -0.29 -4.00 6.60
N TRP A 110 0.98 -4.34 6.56
CA TRP A 110 1.54 -5.68 6.61
C TRP A 110 3.04 -5.62 6.87
N GLN A 111 3.65 -6.77 7.08
CA GLN A 111 5.08 -6.91 7.30
C GLN A 111 5.64 -8.05 6.46
N THR A 112 6.95 -8.09 6.27
CA THR A 112 7.65 -9.22 5.63
C THR A 112 7.23 -10.53 6.29
N GLU A 113 7.15 -10.53 7.62
CA GLU A 113 6.83 -11.68 8.47
C GLU A 113 5.38 -12.16 8.34
N THR A 114 4.48 -11.29 7.87
CA THR A 114 3.07 -11.67 7.69
C THR A 114 2.77 -12.28 6.32
N GLY A 115 3.69 -12.15 5.37
CA GLY A 115 3.58 -12.74 4.03
C GLY A 115 2.58 -12.07 3.09
N GLY A 116 1.73 -11.18 3.60
CA GLY A 116 0.72 -10.46 2.83
C GLY A 116 -0.04 -9.45 3.66
N HIS A 117 -1.02 -8.76 3.03
CA HIS A 117 -1.83 -7.73 3.66
C HIS A 117 -2.59 -8.25 4.86
N MET A 118 -2.53 -7.51 5.96
CA MET A 118 -3.20 -7.82 7.22
C MET A 118 -4.38 -6.87 7.49
N ILE A 119 -4.17 -5.57 7.25
CA ILE A 119 -5.19 -4.54 7.43
C ILE A 119 -5.15 -3.64 6.19
N THR A 120 -6.28 -3.46 5.51
CA THR A 120 -6.36 -2.67 4.29
C THR A 120 -7.82 -2.44 3.87
N PRO A 121 -8.17 -1.27 3.31
CA PRO A 121 -9.49 -1.07 2.75
C PRO A 121 -9.67 -1.85 1.43
N LEU A 122 -10.91 -2.25 1.16
CA LEU A 122 -11.31 -2.78 -0.13
C LEU A 122 -11.85 -1.64 -1.00
N PRO A 123 -11.30 -1.41 -2.21
CA PRO A 123 -11.76 -0.36 -3.10
C PRO A 123 -13.27 -0.44 -3.36
N GLY A 124 -13.98 0.67 -3.13
CA GLY A 124 -15.41 0.76 -3.34
C GLY A 124 -16.30 0.08 -2.29
N ALA A 125 -15.73 -0.68 -1.35
CA ALA A 125 -16.49 -1.41 -0.33
C ALA A 125 -16.21 -0.91 1.10
N THR A 126 -15.00 -0.43 1.37
CA THR A 126 -14.62 0.05 2.71
C THR A 126 -14.58 1.57 2.74
N PRO A 127 -15.29 2.24 3.66
CA PRO A 127 -15.07 3.65 3.92
C PRO A 127 -13.62 3.91 4.32
N THR A 128 -12.94 4.80 3.60
CA THR A 128 -11.54 5.13 3.85
C THR A 128 -11.43 6.28 4.84
N LYS A 129 -10.29 6.32 5.55
CA LYS A 129 -9.93 7.39 6.47
C LYS A 129 -8.47 7.75 6.24
N PRO A 130 -8.13 9.02 5.97
CA PRO A 130 -6.76 9.45 5.82
C PRO A 130 -5.88 9.02 6.99
N GLY A 131 -4.75 8.38 6.70
CA GLY A 131 -3.82 7.88 7.71
C GLY A 131 -4.24 6.59 8.43
N SER A 132 -5.19 5.83 7.87
CA SER A 132 -5.64 4.56 8.45
C SER A 132 -5.73 3.46 7.41
N ALA A 133 -5.14 2.31 7.72
CA ALA A 133 -5.31 1.08 6.93
C ALA A 133 -6.70 0.43 7.12
N THR A 134 -7.53 0.97 8.01
CA THR A 134 -8.97 0.70 8.21
C THR A 134 -9.32 -0.64 8.82
N LEU A 135 -9.68 -1.65 8.02
CA LEU A 135 -10.28 -2.90 8.50
C LEU A 135 -9.34 -4.10 8.27
N PRO A 136 -9.48 -5.14 9.10
CA PRO A 136 -8.77 -6.40 8.89
C PRO A 136 -9.08 -7.00 7.52
N PHE A 137 -8.03 -7.55 6.88
CA PHE A 137 -8.20 -8.31 5.66
C PHE A 137 -8.81 -9.70 5.95
N PHE A 138 -9.28 -10.38 4.93
CA PHE A 138 -9.94 -11.68 5.06
C PHE A 138 -9.07 -12.71 5.78
N GLY A 139 -9.64 -13.37 6.79
CA GLY A 139 -8.96 -14.39 7.58
C GLY A 139 -7.98 -13.85 8.63
N VAL A 140 -7.89 -12.53 8.81
CA VAL A 140 -7.03 -11.89 9.80
C VAL A 140 -7.84 -11.42 11.00
N LYS A 141 -7.39 -11.77 12.21
CA LYS A 141 -8.00 -11.35 13.47
C LYS A 141 -7.02 -10.51 14.29
N PRO A 142 -6.95 -9.19 14.07
CA PRO A 142 -6.14 -8.31 14.91
C PRO A 142 -6.82 -8.10 16.27
N VAL A 143 -6.02 -7.98 17.31
CA VAL A 143 -6.44 -7.59 18.65
C VAL A 143 -5.46 -6.56 19.19
N LEU A 144 -5.94 -5.65 20.05
CA LEU A 144 -5.08 -4.76 20.80
C LEU A 144 -4.91 -5.29 22.22
N VAL A 145 -3.69 -5.27 22.71
CA VAL A 145 -3.39 -5.71 24.08
C VAL A 145 -2.63 -4.64 24.85
N ASP A 146 -2.82 -4.62 26.18
CA ASP A 146 -2.02 -3.78 27.07
C ASP A 146 -0.59 -4.34 27.28
N ALA A 147 0.20 -3.67 28.12
CA ALA A 147 1.57 -4.09 28.43
C ALA A 147 1.65 -5.46 29.16
N ASN A 148 0.54 -5.95 29.70
CA ASN A 148 0.43 -7.23 30.40
C ASN A 148 -0.17 -8.34 29.52
N GLY A 149 -0.44 -8.03 28.24
CA GLY A 149 -1.04 -8.97 27.28
C GLY A 149 -2.55 -9.12 27.41
N ARG A 150 -3.25 -8.26 28.17
CA ARG A 150 -4.72 -8.30 28.29
C ARG A 150 -5.35 -7.60 27.09
N GLU A 151 -6.32 -8.24 26.48
CA GLU A 151 -7.06 -7.66 25.35
C GLU A 151 -7.81 -6.39 25.77
N LEU A 152 -7.66 -5.34 24.96
CA LEU A 152 -8.34 -4.07 25.07
C LEU A 152 -9.55 -4.07 24.14
N VAL A 153 -10.74 -3.86 24.70
CA VAL A 153 -12.00 -3.88 23.95
C VAL A 153 -12.63 -2.50 23.96
N GLY A 154 -13.18 -2.07 22.83
CA GLY A 154 -13.91 -0.81 22.69
C GLY A 154 -13.31 0.11 21.65
N ASN A 155 -13.95 1.29 21.46
CA ASN A 155 -13.51 2.32 20.55
C ASN A 155 -12.55 3.28 21.26
N GLY A 156 -11.60 3.85 20.49
CA GLY A 156 -10.65 4.83 21.01
C GLY A 156 -9.59 4.25 21.95
N VAL A 157 -9.41 2.94 21.97
CA VAL A 157 -8.33 2.29 22.74
C VAL A 157 -7.05 2.24 21.93
N SER A 158 -5.91 2.26 22.63
CA SER A 158 -4.58 2.14 22.05
C SER A 158 -3.80 1.06 22.79
N GLY A 159 -3.07 0.23 22.07
CA GLY A 159 -2.30 -0.86 22.64
C GLY A 159 -1.36 -1.49 21.62
N ASN A 160 -0.69 -2.57 22.01
CA ASN A 160 0.13 -3.36 21.11
C ASN A 160 -0.78 -4.15 20.17
N LEU A 161 -0.52 -4.03 18.86
CA LEU A 161 -1.23 -4.80 17.84
C LEU A 161 -0.72 -6.23 17.81
N CYS A 162 -1.61 -7.18 18.05
CA CYS A 162 -1.36 -8.60 17.96
C CYS A 162 -2.31 -9.25 16.95
N ILE A 163 -1.91 -10.39 16.42
CA ILE A 163 -2.75 -11.21 15.53
C ILE A 163 -3.16 -12.47 16.30
N ALA A 164 -4.46 -12.65 16.49
CA ALA A 164 -5.02 -13.77 17.24
C ALA A 164 -5.31 -14.94 16.30
N GLY A 165 -4.39 -15.88 16.20
CA GLY A 165 -4.49 -17.09 15.38
C GLY A 165 -3.76 -17.01 14.05
N SER A 166 -3.86 -18.07 13.26
CA SER A 166 -3.26 -18.18 11.95
C SER A 166 -4.01 -17.34 10.90
N TRP A 167 -3.32 -16.96 9.85
CA TRP A 167 -3.88 -16.22 8.72
C TRP A 167 -3.38 -16.80 7.38
N PRO A 168 -4.06 -16.52 6.26
CA PRO A 168 -3.75 -17.16 4.97
C PRO A 168 -2.32 -16.98 4.46
N GLY A 169 -1.69 -15.83 4.74
CA GLY A 169 -0.31 -15.52 4.31
C GLY A 169 0.78 -15.96 5.27
N GLN A 170 0.43 -16.60 6.40
CA GLN A 170 1.41 -17.03 7.39
C GLN A 170 2.37 -18.07 6.83
N ALA A 171 3.68 -17.88 7.07
CA ALA A 171 4.68 -18.88 6.74
C ALA A 171 4.42 -20.18 7.51
N ARG A 172 4.50 -21.32 6.81
CA ARG A 172 4.30 -22.64 7.43
C ARG A 172 5.57 -23.15 8.07
N THR A 173 6.70 -22.83 7.49
CA THR A 173 8.02 -23.34 7.90
C THR A 173 9.13 -22.56 7.21
N ILE A 174 10.36 -22.80 7.59
CA ILE A 174 11.56 -22.29 6.94
C ILE A 174 12.15 -23.41 6.07
N TRP A 175 12.56 -23.06 4.85
CA TRP A 175 13.18 -24.03 3.95
C TRP A 175 14.43 -24.67 4.59
N GLY A 176 14.45 -25.99 4.67
CA GLY A 176 15.53 -26.74 5.29
C GLY A 176 15.50 -26.82 6.83
N ASP A 177 14.51 -26.17 7.46
CA ASP A 177 14.27 -26.21 8.91
C ASP A 177 12.75 -26.23 9.16
N HIS A 178 12.22 -27.43 9.30
CA HIS A 178 10.78 -27.67 9.38
C HIS A 178 10.27 -27.93 10.81
N GLN A 179 11.09 -27.66 11.82
CA GLN A 179 10.74 -27.85 13.23
C GLN A 179 10.17 -26.59 13.88
#